data_50e98ddfc08661498719e652cae61bc6
#
_entry.id   50e98ddfc08661498719e652cae61bc6
#
_cell.length_a   1.000
_cell.length_b   1.000
_cell.length_c   1.000
_cell.angle_alpha   90.00
_cell.angle_beta   90.00
_cell.angle_gamma   90.00
#
_symmetry.space_group_name_H-M   'P 1'
#
loop_
_entity.id
_entity.type
_entity.pdbx_description
1 polymer ?
#
loop_
_entity_poly.entity_id
_entity_poly.type
_entity_poly.pdbx_seq_one_letter_code
_entity_poly.pdbx_strand_id
1 'polypeptide(L)' 'MEQYRGYEITVIENHEKEYPYKAIARKGEKEVKHKGQSKIQAVEFVKESINVIVDKIETKNTL' A
#
# COMPACT_ATOMS: atom_id res chain seq x y z
N MET A 1 10.10 -8.57 2.55
CA MET A 1 9.11 -7.63 3.10
C MET A 1 9.66 -6.22 3.12
N GLU A 2 8.90 -5.27 2.63
CA GLU A 2 9.32 -3.87 2.60
C GLU A 2 8.55 -3.09 3.65
N GLN A 3 9.20 -2.11 4.28
CA GLN A 3 8.52 -1.22 5.24
C GLN A 3 8.46 0.19 4.66
N TYR A 4 7.35 0.87 4.86
CA TYR A 4 7.15 2.21 4.36
C TYR A 4 6.24 3.00 5.29
N ARG A 5 6.78 4.05 5.91
CA ARG A 5 6.05 4.94 6.84
C ARG A 5 5.30 4.18 7.94
N GLY A 6 5.93 3.13 8.45
CA GLY A 6 5.35 2.30 9.50
C GLY A 6 4.47 1.16 9.03
N TYR A 7 4.23 1.05 7.73
CA TYR A 7 3.48 -0.06 7.15
C TYR A 7 4.43 -1.16 6.68
N GLU A 8 4.03 -2.40 6.88
CA GLU A 8 4.73 -3.56 6.31
C GLU A 8 4.04 -3.91 5.00
N ILE A 9 4.81 -3.94 3.91
CA ILE A 9 4.29 -4.21 2.58
C ILE A 9 4.70 -5.60 2.13
N THR A 10 3.72 -6.41 1.77
CA THR A 10 3.91 -7.75 1.23
C THR A 10 3.32 -7.80 -0.16
N VAL A 11 4.01 -8.46 -1.10
CA VAL A 11 3.49 -8.65 -2.45
C VAL A 11 3.16 -10.13 -2.62
N ILE A 12 1.97 -10.41 -3.11
CA ILE A 12 1.52 -11.77 -3.40
C ILE A 12 1.09 -11.87 -4.85
N GLU A 13 1.01 -13.10 -5.35
CA GLU A 13 0.43 -13.35 -6.65
C GLU A 13 -1.08 -13.17 -6.57
N ASN A 14 -1.63 -12.49 -7.55
CA ASN A 14 -3.07 -12.29 -7.67
C ASN A 14 -3.53 -13.04 -8.91
N HIS A 15 -4.55 -13.87 -8.77
CA HIS A 15 -4.97 -14.75 -9.86
C HIS A 15 -5.88 -14.04 -10.88
N GLU A 16 -5.50 -12.81 -11.26
CA GLU A 16 -6.17 -12.08 -12.32
C GLU A 16 -5.18 -11.83 -13.46
N LYS A 17 -5.63 -12.02 -14.68
CA LYS A 17 -4.77 -11.90 -15.86
C LYS A 17 -4.27 -10.48 -16.06
N GLU A 18 -5.12 -9.48 -15.80
CA GLU A 18 -4.76 -8.07 -16.00
C GLU A 18 -3.94 -7.50 -14.87
N TYR A 19 -4.09 -8.05 -13.67
CA TYR A 19 -3.39 -7.59 -12.46
C TYR A 19 -2.81 -8.79 -11.74
N PRO A 20 -1.67 -9.32 -12.23
CA PRO A 20 -1.12 -10.57 -11.67
C PRO A 20 -0.49 -10.42 -10.29
N TYR A 21 -0.37 -9.22 -9.78
CA TYR A 21 0.24 -8.99 -8.46
C TYR A 21 -0.63 -8.11 -7.59
N LYS A 22 -0.51 -8.30 -6.28
CA LYS A 22 -1.23 -7.52 -5.30
C LYS A 22 -0.28 -7.16 -4.16
N ALA A 23 -0.23 -5.90 -3.79
CA ALA A 23 0.51 -5.45 -2.63
C ALA A 23 -0.45 -5.23 -1.47
N ILE A 24 -0.04 -5.68 -0.28
CA ILE A 24 -0.81 -5.52 0.95
C ILE A 24 0.07 -4.81 1.95
N ALA A 25 -0.37 -3.66 2.44
CA ALA A 25 0.34 -2.91 3.47
C ALA A 25 -0.47 -2.96 4.76
N ARG A 26 0.21 -3.25 5.87
CA ARG A 26 -0.44 -3.36 7.18
C ARG A 26 0.30 -2.54 8.22
N LYS A 27 -0.47 -1.87 9.06
CA LYS A 27 0.03 -1.16 10.23
C LYS A 27 -1.00 -1.32 11.34
N GLY A 28 -0.71 -2.22 12.32
CA GLY A 28 -1.68 -2.54 13.35
C GLY A 28 -2.95 -3.12 12.73
N GLU A 29 -4.07 -2.46 12.96
CA GLU A 29 -5.35 -2.89 12.41
C GLU A 29 -5.64 -2.30 11.03
N LYS A 30 -4.80 -1.40 10.57
CA LYS A 30 -4.98 -0.76 9.26
C LYS A 30 -4.43 -1.63 8.15
N GLU A 31 -5.13 -1.65 7.04
CA GLU A 31 -4.71 -2.43 5.88
C GLU A 31 -5.04 -1.69 4.60
N VAL A 32 -4.08 -1.67 3.67
CA VAL A 32 -4.24 -1.06 2.35
C VAL A 32 -3.83 -2.10 1.33
N LYS A 33 -4.66 -2.28 0.30
CA LYS A 33 -4.39 -3.26 -0.75
C LYS A 33 -4.53 -2.61 -2.12
N HIS A 34 -3.62 -2.96 -3.03
CA HIS A 34 -3.71 -2.54 -4.42
C HIS A 34 -3.20 -3.64 -5.34
N LYS A 35 -3.88 -3.83 -6.46
CA LYS A 35 -3.46 -4.72 -7.52
C LYS A 35 -2.54 -3.96 -8.48
N GLY A 36 -1.65 -4.66 -9.14
CA GLY A 36 -0.76 -4.06 -10.12
C GLY A 36 -0.37 -5.04 -11.21
N GLN A 37 0.10 -4.51 -12.32
CA GLN A 37 0.56 -5.30 -13.45
C GLN A 37 1.95 -5.87 -13.21
N SER A 38 2.69 -5.29 -12.27
CA SER A 38 3.98 -5.78 -11.83
C SER A 38 4.07 -5.63 -10.31
N LYS A 39 5.07 -6.29 -9.70
CA LYS A 39 5.31 -6.15 -8.26
C LYS A 39 5.60 -4.70 -7.90
N ILE A 40 6.45 -4.04 -8.69
CA ILE A 40 6.82 -2.64 -8.46
C ILE A 40 5.58 -1.75 -8.55
N GLN A 41 4.74 -1.94 -9.55
CA GLN A 41 3.53 -1.13 -9.71
C GLN A 41 2.58 -1.30 -8.53
N ALA A 42 2.35 -2.54 -8.09
CA ALA A 42 1.47 -2.80 -6.95
C ALA A 42 1.99 -2.10 -5.68
N VAL A 43 3.31 -2.18 -5.44
CA VAL A 43 3.93 -1.53 -4.29
C VAL A 43 3.82 0.00 -4.39
N GLU A 44 4.05 0.56 -5.57
CA GLU A 44 3.95 2.01 -5.78
C GLU A 44 2.53 2.52 -5.51
N PHE A 45 1.51 1.80 -5.95
CA PHE A 45 0.12 2.17 -5.68
C PHE A 45 -0.19 2.16 -4.18
N VAL A 46 0.31 1.15 -3.47
CA VAL A 46 0.12 1.07 -2.03
C VAL A 46 0.82 2.22 -1.33
N LYS A 47 2.05 2.56 -1.74
CA LYS A 47 2.79 3.67 -1.16
C LYS A 47 2.07 5.00 -1.37
N GLU A 48 1.50 5.22 -2.55
CA GLU A 48 0.73 6.43 -2.81
C GLU A 48 -0.48 6.53 -1.88
N SER A 49 -1.19 5.43 -1.67
CA SER A 49 -2.32 5.40 -0.75
C SER A 49 -1.88 5.67 0.68
N ILE A 50 -0.76 5.10 1.11
CA ILE A 50 -0.21 5.35 2.43
C ILE A 50 0.11 6.84 2.60
N ASN A 51 0.73 7.46 1.61
CA ASN A 51 1.05 8.88 1.65
C ASN A 51 -0.21 9.73 1.84
N VAL A 52 -1.27 9.43 1.12
CA VAL A 52 -2.54 10.15 1.26
C VAL A 52 -3.10 10.00 2.68
N ILE A 53 -3.09 8.79 3.21
CA ILE A 53 -3.61 8.51 4.55
C ILE A 53 -2.80 9.27 5.61
N VAL A 54 -1.48 9.17 5.55
CA VAL A 54 -0.60 9.80 6.54
C VAL A 54 -0.69 11.33 6.45
N ASP A 55 -0.68 11.87 5.24
CA ASP A 55 -0.76 13.33 5.04
C ASP A 55 -2.10 13.89 5.53
N LYS A 56 -3.18 13.16 5.37
CA LYS A 56 -4.49 13.57 5.91
C LYS A 56 -4.47 13.63 7.43
N ILE A 57 -3.86 12.64 8.07
CA ILE A 57 -3.78 12.61 9.53
C ILE A 57 -2.95 13.78 10.03
N GLU A 58 -1.82 14.07 9.38
CA GLU A 58 -0.96 15.20 9.75
C GLU A 58 -1.66 16.53 9.57
N THR A 59 -2.40 16.70 8.47
CA THR A 59 -3.16 17.92 8.22
C THR A 59 -4.22 18.16 9.28
N LYS A 60 -4.88 17.11 9.74
CA LYS A 60 -5.86 17.23 10.82
C LYS A 60 -5.23 17.63 12.14
N ASN A 61 -3.99 17.22 12.38
CA ASN A 61 -3.30 17.50 13.63
C ASN A 61 -2.68 18.90 13.67
N THR A 62 -2.54 19.55 12.54
CA THR A 62 -1.96 20.91 12.47
C THR A 62 -2.99 22.03 12.59
N LEU A 63 -4.23 21.69 12.68
CA LEU A 63 -5.30 22.67 12.93
C LEU A 63 -5.61 22.76 14.41
#